data_2322d905a74816afed87679d0000f05c
#
_entry.id   2322d905a74816afed87679d0000f05c
#
_cell.length_a   1.000
_cell.length_b   1.000
_cell.length_c   1.000
_cell.angle_alpha   90.00
_cell.angle_beta   90.00
_cell.angle_gamma   90.00
#
_symmetry.space_group_name_H-M   'P 1'
#
loop_
_entity.id
_entity.type
_entity.pdbx_description
1 polymer ?
#
loop_
_entity_poly.entity_id
_entity_poly.type
_entity_poly.pdbx_seq_one_letter_code
_entity_poly.pdbx_strand_id
1 'polypeptide(L)'
;MYIPPFKLARMQTNTDDKSSPAYQRQTWEALRKSLNGIINKVNVVNIGNIIPELFQENLIRGRGLFCRALMKAQLTSPGFTHVYAALVAIVNTKLPEVGELLLKRVVFQFRRAFRRNDKLVAVSLARFIAHLVNQQVASELLVLQLIFLLLEHPTNDSVEIAVNVTKECGQYLSEECSEGLNRACGGVW
;
A
#
# COMPACT_ATOMS: atom_id res chain seq x y z
N MET A 1 27.46 8.50 -17.95
CA MET A 1 27.97 9.86 -17.67
C MET A 1 29.31 9.72 -16.96
N TYR A 2 30.41 10.17 -17.57
CA TYR A 2 31.76 10.10 -17.01
C TYR A 2 31.90 11.13 -15.89
N ILE A 3 32.26 10.69 -14.70
CA ILE A 3 32.55 11.58 -13.55
C ILE A 3 34.07 11.65 -13.42
N PRO A 4 34.70 12.84 -13.55
CA PRO A 4 36.13 13.00 -13.40
C PRO A 4 36.63 12.54 -12.02
N PRO A 5 37.84 11.93 -11.90
CA PRO A 5 38.36 11.37 -10.65
C PRO A 5 38.43 12.36 -9.49
N PHE A 6 38.73 13.62 -9.75
CA PHE A 6 38.73 14.68 -8.72
C PHE A 6 37.35 14.99 -8.15
N LYS A 7 36.30 14.84 -8.96
CA LYS A 7 34.93 15.02 -8.54
C LYS A 7 34.43 13.84 -7.71
N LEU A 8 34.91 12.63 -8.08
CA LEU A 8 34.68 11.40 -7.33
C LEU A 8 35.39 11.44 -5.96
N ALA A 9 36.64 11.89 -5.91
CA ALA A 9 37.40 12.07 -4.67
C ALA A 9 36.75 13.11 -3.75
N ARG A 10 36.24 14.23 -4.32
CA ARG A 10 35.54 15.25 -3.55
C ARG A 10 34.16 14.78 -3.03
N MET A 11 33.50 13.87 -3.75
CA MET A 11 32.30 13.20 -3.28
C MET A 11 32.60 12.20 -2.15
N GLN A 12 33.73 11.52 -2.19
CA GLN A 12 34.18 10.58 -1.16
C GLN A 12 34.60 11.30 0.13
N THR A 13 35.31 12.41 0.05
CA THR A 13 35.70 13.21 1.24
C THR A 13 34.50 13.87 1.94
N ASN A 14 33.43 14.16 1.23
CA ASN A 14 32.19 14.65 1.85
C ASN A 14 31.29 13.53 2.42
N THR A 15 31.70 12.26 2.28
CA THR A 15 30.92 11.10 2.73
C THR A 15 31.17 10.75 4.20
N ASP A 16 32.26 11.25 4.79
CA ASP A 16 32.62 10.98 6.20
C ASP A 16 31.75 11.79 7.17
N ASP A 17 31.21 12.92 6.73
CA ASP A 17 30.28 13.71 7.53
C ASP A 17 28.84 13.23 7.32
N LYS A 18 28.28 12.56 8.35
CA LYS A 18 26.90 12.04 8.36
C LYS A 18 25.82 13.11 8.18
N SER A 19 26.14 14.37 8.48
CA SER A 19 25.23 15.52 8.29
C SER A 19 25.27 16.09 6.88
N SER A 20 26.27 15.72 6.07
CA SER A 20 26.43 16.26 4.72
C SER A 20 25.24 15.87 3.80
N PRO A 21 24.78 16.80 2.94
CA PRO A 21 23.69 16.50 1.98
C PRO A 21 24.05 15.35 1.02
N ALA A 22 25.33 15.14 0.72
CA ALA A 22 25.79 14.06 -0.14
C ALA A 22 25.60 12.71 0.54
N TYR A 23 26.03 12.56 1.81
CA TYR A 23 25.83 11.36 2.62
C TYR A 23 24.32 11.07 2.80
N GLN A 24 23.51 12.08 3.09
CA GLN A 24 22.07 11.91 3.26
C GLN A 24 21.39 11.41 1.98
N ARG A 25 21.78 11.92 0.80
CA ARG A 25 21.27 11.43 -0.49
C ARG A 25 21.70 9.99 -0.77
N GLN A 26 22.95 9.65 -0.51
CA GLN A 26 23.46 8.30 -0.73
C GLN A 26 22.75 7.27 0.16
N THR A 27 22.62 7.55 1.46
CA THR A 27 21.91 6.68 2.40
C THR A 27 20.41 6.56 2.07
N TRP A 28 19.79 7.65 1.61
CA TRP A 28 18.40 7.63 1.15
C TRP A 28 18.20 6.75 -0.09
N GLU A 29 19.10 6.85 -1.07
CA GLU A 29 19.05 6.01 -2.26
C GLU A 29 19.33 4.53 -1.94
N ALA A 30 20.25 4.26 -1.01
CA ALA A 30 20.52 2.90 -0.53
C ALA A 30 19.27 2.30 0.13
N LEU A 31 18.63 3.03 1.06
CA LEU A 31 17.38 2.62 1.71
C LEU A 31 16.25 2.39 0.69
N ARG A 32 16.13 3.28 -0.31
CA ARG A 32 15.14 3.14 -1.37
C ARG A 32 15.36 1.86 -2.18
N LYS A 33 16.60 1.56 -2.55
CA LYS A 33 16.95 0.34 -3.32
C LYS A 33 16.68 -0.91 -2.50
N SER A 34 17.07 -0.92 -1.22
CA SER A 34 16.84 -2.03 -0.32
C SER A 34 15.35 -2.32 -0.14
N LEU A 35 14.55 -1.33 0.22
CA LEU A 35 13.09 -1.48 0.39
C LEU A 35 12.41 -1.97 -0.90
N ASN A 36 12.78 -1.43 -2.07
CA ASN A 36 12.26 -1.92 -3.34
C ASN A 36 12.65 -3.38 -3.59
N GLY A 37 13.89 -3.75 -3.30
CA GLY A 37 14.39 -5.13 -3.43
C GLY A 37 13.62 -6.11 -2.55
N ILE A 38 13.40 -5.74 -1.28
CA ILE A 38 12.65 -6.54 -0.31
C ILE A 38 11.20 -6.75 -0.78
N ILE A 39 10.50 -5.66 -1.13
CA ILE A 39 9.08 -5.71 -1.53
C ILE A 39 8.90 -6.51 -2.83
N ASN A 40 9.82 -6.41 -3.78
CA ASN A 40 9.72 -7.16 -5.03
C ASN A 40 9.98 -8.67 -4.88
N LYS A 41 10.66 -9.09 -3.81
CA LYS A 41 10.95 -10.51 -3.52
C LYS A 41 9.79 -11.18 -2.76
N VAL A 42 8.91 -10.41 -2.12
CA VAL A 42 7.89 -10.93 -1.21
C VAL A 42 6.89 -11.84 -1.95
N ASN A 43 6.63 -13.01 -1.38
CA ASN A 43 5.59 -13.94 -1.83
C ASN A 43 5.02 -14.71 -0.63
N VAL A 44 4.01 -15.56 -0.87
CA VAL A 44 3.34 -16.35 0.17
C VAL A 44 4.30 -17.25 0.95
N VAL A 45 5.30 -17.82 0.25
CA VAL A 45 6.21 -18.81 0.85
C VAL A 45 7.29 -18.15 1.69
N ASN A 46 7.79 -16.99 1.27
CA ASN A 46 8.96 -16.35 1.88
C ASN A 46 8.66 -15.17 2.81
N ILE A 47 7.39 -14.79 2.96
CA ILE A 47 7.00 -13.63 3.76
C ILE A 47 7.57 -13.69 5.20
N GLY A 48 7.59 -14.88 5.82
CA GLY A 48 8.16 -15.09 7.14
C GLY A 48 9.65 -14.73 7.24
N ASN A 49 10.43 -15.00 6.19
CA ASN A 49 11.85 -14.69 6.13
C ASN A 49 12.12 -13.22 5.76
N ILE A 50 11.21 -12.63 4.99
CA ILE A 50 11.30 -11.23 4.55
C ILE A 50 11.02 -10.24 5.68
N ILE A 51 10.15 -10.59 6.63
CA ILE A 51 9.78 -9.71 7.75
C ILE A 51 10.99 -9.30 8.59
N PRO A 52 11.87 -10.21 9.07
CA PRO A 52 13.09 -9.83 9.78
C PRO A 52 14.01 -8.92 8.94
N GLU A 53 14.19 -9.22 7.64
CA GLU A 53 14.99 -8.40 6.72
C GLU A 53 14.41 -6.97 6.62
N LEU A 54 13.09 -6.86 6.51
CA LEU A 54 12.39 -5.57 6.44
C LEU A 54 12.56 -4.74 7.72
N PHE A 55 12.52 -5.38 8.91
CA PHE A 55 12.69 -4.67 10.18
C PHE A 55 14.14 -4.30 10.51
N GLN A 56 15.12 -4.81 9.78
CA GLN A 56 16.52 -4.33 9.86
C GLN A 56 16.66 -2.96 9.17
N GLU A 57 15.76 -2.63 8.25
CA GLU A 57 15.76 -1.32 7.60
C GLU A 57 15.10 -0.25 8.48
N ASN A 58 15.56 0.99 8.33
CA ASN A 58 14.97 2.12 9.05
C ASN A 58 13.61 2.53 8.45
N LEU A 59 12.54 1.81 8.83
CA LEU A 59 11.19 2.06 8.35
C LEU A 59 10.60 3.39 8.82
N ILE A 60 11.05 3.93 9.95
CA ILE A 60 10.60 5.23 10.46
C ILE A 60 11.03 6.33 9.48
N ARG A 61 12.32 6.35 9.12
CA ARG A 61 12.85 7.26 8.10
C ARG A 61 12.29 6.93 6.73
N GLY A 62 12.22 5.65 6.37
CA GLY A 62 11.80 5.12 5.08
C GLY A 62 10.31 4.96 4.89
N ARG A 63 9.44 5.36 5.86
CA ARG A 63 7.98 5.12 5.80
C ARG A 63 7.34 5.52 4.47
N GLY A 64 7.75 6.69 3.95
CA GLY A 64 7.25 7.19 2.66
C GLY A 64 7.76 6.42 1.46
N LEU A 65 8.97 5.86 1.53
CA LEU A 65 9.55 5.00 0.49
C LEU A 65 8.87 3.63 0.49
N PHE A 66 8.72 3.02 1.66
CA PHE A 66 8.02 1.75 1.85
C PHE A 66 6.60 1.80 1.27
N CYS A 67 5.78 2.77 1.69
CA CYS A 67 4.41 2.91 1.18
C CYS A 67 4.38 3.06 -0.34
N ARG A 68 5.30 3.85 -0.92
CA ARG A 68 5.35 4.09 -2.36
C ARG A 68 5.78 2.85 -3.13
N ALA A 69 6.77 2.14 -2.63
CA ALA A 69 7.25 0.89 -3.25
C ALA A 69 6.15 -0.19 -3.21
N LEU A 70 5.47 -0.33 -2.07
CA LEU A 70 4.41 -1.29 -1.89
C LEU A 70 3.20 -1.01 -2.80
N MET A 71 2.73 0.23 -2.85
CA MET A 71 1.63 0.63 -3.75
C MET A 71 2.00 0.39 -5.22
N LYS A 72 3.25 0.67 -5.61
CA LYS A 72 3.73 0.39 -6.96
C LYS A 72 3.75 -1.11 -7.25
N ALA A 73 4.27 -1.92 -6.34
CA ALA A 73 4.31 -3.38 -6.48
C ALA A 73 2.91 -3.97 -6.58
N GLN A 74 1.97 -3.52 -5.76
CA GLN A 74 0.57 -3.95 -5.78
C GLN A 74 -0.11 -3.63 -7.11
N LEU A 75 0.08 -2.42 -7.66
CA LEU A 75 -0.50 -2.04 -8.96
C LEU A 75 0.11 -2.85 -10.12
N THR A 76 1.40 -3.20 -10.03
CA THR A 76 2.08 -4.01 -11.05
C THR A 76 1.67 -5.48 -10.99
N SER A 77 1.40 -5.99 -9.78
CA SER A 77 1.10 -7.41 -9.53
C SER A 77 -0.14 -7.56 -8.61
N PRO A 78 -1.35 -7.29 -9.13
CA PRO A 78 -2.59 -7.31 -8.32
C PRO A 78 -2.92 -8.69 -7.72
N GLY A 79 -2.42 -9.77 -8.32
CA GLY A 79 -2.60 -11.13 -7.80
C GLY A 79 -1.96 -11.38 -6.44
N PHE A 80 -0.95 -10.59 -6.06
CA PHE A 80 -0.27 -10.68 -4.76
C PHE A 80 -0.80 -9.69 -3.71
N THR A 81 -1.94 -9.04 -3.96
CA THR A 81 -2.51 -8.02 -3.07
C THR A 81 -2.69 -8.52 -1.63
N HIS A 82 -3.13 -9.77 -1.45
CA HIS A 82 -3.28 -10.39 -0.13
C HIS A 82 -1.95 -10.52 0.63
N VAL A 83 -0.85 -10.82 -0.08
CA VAL A 83 0.50 -10.90 0.52
C VAL A 83 0.98 -9.52 0.96
N TYR A 84 0.77 -8.52 0.12
CA TYR A 84 1.11 -7.13 0.47
C TYR A 84 0.30 -6.62 1.66
N ALA A 85 -1.00 -6.96 1.73
CA ALA A 85 -1.83 -6.61 2.88
C ALA A 85 -1.37 -7.29 4.18
N ALA A 86 -1.02 -8.57 4.11
CA ALA A 86 -0.44 -9.30 5.26
C ALA A 86 0.89 -8.68 5.72
N LEU A 87 1.78 -8.30 4.79
CA LEU A 87 3.02 -7.60 5.13
C LEU A 87 2.75 -6.27 5.85
N VAL A 88 1.76 -5.51 5.36
CA VAL A 88 1.36 -4.24 6.02
C VAL A 88 0.78 -4.49 7.40
N ALA A 89 -0.02 -5.52 7.59
CA ALA A 89 -0.59 -5.87 8.89
C ALA A 89 0.51 -6.08 9.93
N ILE A 90 1.55 -6.84 9.57
CA ILE A 90 2.69 -7.09 10.45
C ILE A 90 3.48 -5.81 10.74
N VAL A 91 3.69 -4.96 9.75
CA VAL A 91 4.34 -3.66 9.96
C VAL A 91 3.47 -2.76 10.84
N ASN A 92 2.15 -2.76 10.66
CA ASN A 92 1.20 -1.97 11.43
C ASN A 92 1.18 -2.34 12.92
N THR A 93 1.38 -3.61 13.29
CA THR A 93 1.46 -4.02 14.70
C THR A 93 2.62 -3.38 15.46
N LYS A 94 3.71 -3.06 14.77
CA LYS A 94 4.91 -2.43 15.38
C LYS A 94 5.01 -0.93 15.11
N LEU A 95 4.53 -0.50 13.94
CA LEU A 95 4.64 0.87 13.46
C LEU A 95 3.28 1.33 12.88
N PRO A 96 2.29 1.65 13.73
CA PRO A 96 0.94 2.03 13.29
C PRO A 96 0.93 3.24 12.35
N GLU A 97 1.85 4.18 12.53
CA GLU A 97 2.00 5.36 11.67
C GLU A 97 2.28 5.00 10.19
N VAL A 98 2.93 3.85 9.96
CA VAL A 98 3.23 3.39 8.58
C VAL A 98 1.96 2.85 7.93
N GLY A 99 1.17 2.05 8.68
CA GLY A 99 -0.12 1.54 8.21
C GLY A 99 -1.11 2.67 7.91
N GLU A 100 -1.22 3.64 8.82
CA GLU A 100 -2.08 4.83 8.64
C GLU A 100 -1.66 5.65 7.41
N LEU A 101 -0.35 5.89 7.24
CA LEU A 101 0.17 6.62 6.08
C LEU A 101 -0.12 5.89 4.77
N LEU A 102 0.03 4.56 4.75
CA LEU A 102 -0.28 3.75 3.58
C LEU A 102 -1.77 3.84 3.26
N LEU A 103 -2.64 3.63 4.24
CA LEU A 103 -4.09 3.67 4.06
C LEU A 103 -4.55 5.02 3.51
N LYS A 104 -4.09 6.13 4.10
CA LYS A 104 -4.38 7.49 3.59
C LYS A 104 -3.98 7.65 2.12
N ARG A 105 -2.81 7.14 1.73
CA ARG A 105 -2.31 7.22 0.34
C ARG A 105 -3.13 6.35 -0.62
N VAL A 106 -3.48 5.13 -0.21
CA VAL A 106 -4.29 4.21 -1.03
C VAL A 106 -5.66 4.81 -1.28
N VAL A 107 -6.34 5.30 -0.23
CA VAL A 107 -7.66 5.95 -0.36
C VAL A 107 -7.58 7.20 -1.25
N PHE A 108 -6.56 8.05 -1.05
CA PHE A 108 -6.37 9.23 -1.89
C PHE A 108 -6.15 8.88 -3.36
N GLN A 109 -5.32 7.87 -3.63
CA GLN A 109 -5.06 7.42 -4.99
C GLN A 109 -6.28 6.77 -5.62
N PHE A 110 -7.06 5.98 -4.85
CA PHE A 110 -8.34 5.44 -5.29
C PHE A 110 -9.31 6.55 -5.72
N ARG A 111 -9.53 7.54 -4.86
CA ARG A 111 -10.41 8.69 -5.18
C ARG A 111 -9.96 9.44 -6.44
N ARG A 112 -8.66 9.56 -6.64
CA ARG A 112 -8.09 10.20 -7.84
C ARG A 112 -8.32 9.35 -9.09
N ALA A 113 -8.09 8.03 -9.02
CA ALA A 113 -8.31 7.10 -10.13
C ALA A 113 -9.80 7.06 -10.50
N PHE A 114 -10.68 6.95 -9.51
CA PHE A 114 -12.14 6.94 -9.71
C PHE A 114 -12.64 8.21 -10.40
N ARG A 115 -12.20 9.39 -9.96
CA ARG A 115 -12.57 10.67 -10.60
C ARG A 115 -12.06 10.82 -12.04
N ARG A 116 -10.98 10.10 -12.39
CA ARG A 116 -10.40 10.12 -13.74
C ARG A 116 -10.93 9.02 -14.65
N ASN A 117 -11.84 8.21 -14.15
CA ASN A 117 -12.36 7.02 -14.81
C ASN A 117 -11.23 6.04 -15.21
N ASP A 118 -10.15 5.96 -14.39
CA ASP A 118 -9.09 4.97 -14.54
C ASP A 118 -9.52 3.68 -13.85
N LYS A 119 -10.30 2.89 -14.57
CA LYS A 119 -10.93 1.67 -14.07
C LYS A 119 -9.92 0.66 -13.52
N LEU A 120 -8.84 0.40 -14.28
CA LEU A 120 -7.85 -0.63 -13.89
C LEU A 120 -7.19 -0.30 -12.55
N VAL A 121 -6.79 0.96 -12.38
CA VAL A 121 -6.18 1.43 -11.14
C VAL A 121 -7.22 1.47 -10.01
N ALA A 122 -8.46 1.91 -10.30
CA ALA A 122 -9.51 1.98 -9.29
C ALA A 122 -9.88 0.58 -8.75
N VAL A 123 -10.09 -0.40 -9.62
CA VAL A 123 -10.36 -1.81 -9.23
C VAL A 123 -9.21 -2.37 -8.38
N SER A 124 -7.97 -2.17 -8.82
CA SER A 124 -6.78 -2.68 -8.12
C SER A 124 -6.64 -2.09 -6.71
N LEU A 125 -6.85 -0.78 -6.56
CA LEU A 125 -6.76 -0.09 -5.26
C LEU A 125 -7.95 -0.42 -4.35
N ALA A 126 -9.16 -0.54 -4.90
CA ALA A 126 -10.33 -0.98 -4.15
C ALA A 126 -10.14 -2.38 -3.56
N ARG A 127 -9.59 -3.31 -4.37
CA ARG A 127 -9.17 -4.64 -3.92
C ARG A 127 -8.13 -4.56 -2.79
N PHE A 128 -7.17 -3.65 -2.90
CA PHE A 128 -6.17 -3.49 -1.85
C PHE A 128 -6.80 -2.98 -0.55
N ILE A 129 -7.74 -2.03 -0.61
CA ILE A 129 -8.50 -1.57 0.57
C ILE A 129 -9.25 -2.75 1.21
N ALA A 130 -9.93 -3.59 0.42
CA ALA A 130 -10.64 -4.76 0.92
C ALA A 130 -9.71 -5.73 1.68
N HIS A 131 -8.54 -6.04 1.11
CA HIS A 131 -7.55 -6.89 1.79
C HIS A 131 -6.94 -6.23 3.04
N LEU A 132 -6.76 -4.91 3.09
CA LEU A 132 -6.32 -4.21 4.29
C LEU A 132 -7.36 -4.27 5.41
N VAL A 133 -8.65 -4.28 5.07
CA VAL A 133 -9.74 -4.49 6.04
C VAL A 133 -9.75 -5.94 6.52
N ASN A 134 -9.63 -6.92 5.65
CA ASN A 134 -9.53 -8.34 6.04
C ASN A 134 -8.35 -8.61 6.99
N GLN A 135 -7.28 -7.82 6.90
CA GLN A 135 -6.10 -7.89 7.77
C GLN A 135 -6.20 -6.94 8.98
N GLN A 136 -7.36 -6.33 9.23
CA GLN A 136 -7.61 -5.43 10.35
C GLN A 136 -6.66 -4.22 10.43
N VAL A 137 -6.06 -3.83 9.30
CA VAL A 137 -5.28 -2.59 9.17
C VAL A 137 -6.20 -1.38 9.04
N ALA A 138 -7.39 -1.60 8.46
CA ALA A 138 -8.42 -0.58 8.31
C ALA A 138 -9.74 -1.10 8.87
N SER A 139 -10.61 -0.18 9.33
CA SER A 139 -11.94 -0.53 9.83
C SER A 139 -12.85 -0.96 8.68
N GLU A 140 -13.77 -1.89 8.99
CA GLU A 140 -14.86 -2.36 8.13
C GLU A 140 -15.74 -1.21 7.62
N LEU A 141 -15.92 -0.16 8.42
CA LEU A 141 -16.68 1.03 8.04
C LEU A 141 -16.14 1.68 6.76
N LEU A 142 -14.83 1.62 6.54
CA LEU A 142 -14.22 2.19 5.33
C LEU A 142 -14.74 1.49 4.06
N VAL A 143 -14.82 0.15 4.08
CA VAL A 143 -15.31 -0.63 2.93
C VAL A 143 -16.82 -0.46 2.77
N LEU A 144 -17.59 -0.42 3.86
CA LEU A 144 -19.01 -0.15 3.81
C LEU A 144 -19.31 1.21 3.17
N GLN A 145 -18.59 2.25 3.58
CA GLN A 145 -18.67 3.59 2.96
C GLN A 145 -18.26 3.58 1.49
N LEU A 146 -17.24 2.78 1.15
CA LEU A 146 -16.79 2.63 -0.23
C LEU A 146 -17.87 1.98 -1.10
N ILE A 147 -18.47 0.88 -0.63
CA ILE A 147 -19.57 0.19 -1.34
C ILE A 147 -20.76 1.13 -1.50
N PHE A 148 -21.16 1.82 -0.44
CA PHE A 148 -22.27 2.78 -0.48
C PHE A 148 -21.99 3.87 -1.54
N LEU A 149 -20.82 4.49 -1.52
CA LEU A 149 -20.44 5.52 -2.51
C LEU A 149 -20.48 5.02 -3.95
N LEU A 150 -20.05 3.76 -4.18
CA LEU A 150 -20.02 3.16 -5.51
C LEU A 150 -21.42 2.84 -6.02
N LEU A 151 -22.37 2.55 -5.13
CA LEU A 151 -23.75 2.17 -5.46
C LEU A 151 -24.74 3.34 -5.37
N GLU A 152 -24.37 4.47 -4.80
CA GLU A 152 -25.21 5.68 -4.72
C GLU A 152 -25.58 6.22 -6.12
N HIS A 153 -24.59 6.21 -7.03
CA HIS A 153 -24.79 6.56 -8.44
C HIS A 153 -24.19 5.45 -9.32
N PRO A 154 -24.97 4.36 -9.56
CA PRO A 154 -24.44 3.16 -10.18
C PRO A 154 -24.10 3.39 -11.65
N THR A 155 -22.87 3.05 -11.99
CA THR A 155 -22.36 2.93 -13.35
C THR A 155 -21.82 1.52 -13.54
N ASN A 156 -21.66 1.07 -14.79
CA ASN A 156 -21.08 -0.25 -15.06
C ASN A 156 -19.73 -0.44 -14.34
N ASP A 157 -18.89 0.58 -14.34
CA ASP A 157 -17.59 0.52 -13.70
C ASP A 157 -17.69 0.55 -12.17
N SER A 158 -18.56 1.39 -11.58
CA SER A 158 -18.72 1.44 -10.13
C SER A 158 -19.31 0.15 -9.55
N VAL A 159 -20.29 -0.46 -10.26
CA VAL A 159 -20.87 -1.75 -9.89
C VAL A 159 -19.80 -2.86 -9.97
N GLU A 160 -18.98 -2.89 -11.02
CA GLU A 160 -17.89 -3.87 -11.13
C GLU A 160 -16.87 -3.72 -10.00
N ILE A 161 -16.52 -2.48 -9.62
CA ILE A 161 -15.62 -2.25 -8.48
C ILE A 161 -16.28 -2.74 -7.18
N ALA A 162 -17.57 -2.43 -6.95
CA ALA A 162 -18.30 -2.88 -5.76
C ALA A 162 -18.34 -4.41 -5.66
N VAL A 163 -18.64 -5.10 -6.77
CA VAL A 163 -18.64 -6.57 -6.84
C VAL A 163 -17.25 -7.15 -6.52
N ASN A 164 -16.18 -6.56 -7.06
CA ASN A 164 -14.83 -7.01 -6.77
C ASN A 164 -14.47 -6.82 -5.28
N VAL A 165 -14.84 -5.69 -4.68
CA VAL A 165 -14.63 -5.43 -3.24
C VAL A 165 -15.39 -6.45 -2.40
N THR A 166 -16.68 -6.67 -2.70
CA THR A 166 -17.53 -7.62 -1.96
C THR A 166 -17.01 -9.06 -2.08
N LYS A 167 -16.47 -9.47 -3.23
CA LYS A 167 -15.85 -10.80 -3.39
C LYS A 167 -14.65 -10.99 -2.46
N GLU A 168 -13.85 -9.95 -2.24
CA GLU A 168 -12.61 -10.06 -1.45
C GLU A 168 -12.86 -9.95 0.07
N CYS A 169 -13.87 -9.19 0.51
CA CYS A 169 -14.11 -8.95 1.94
C CYS A 169 -15.54 -9.25 2.42
N GLY A 170 -16.42 -9.73 1.55
CA GLY A 170 -17.84 -9.95 1.89
C GLY A 170 -18.04 -10.97 3.01
N GLN A 171 -17.24 -12.03 3.05
CA GLN A 171 -17.29 -13.01 4.14
C GLN A 171 -16.95 -12.33 5.48
N TYR A 172 -15.84 -11.62 5.55
CA TYR A 172 -15.43 -10.87 6.75
C TYR A 172 -16.51 -9.86 7.19
N LEU A 173 -17.06 -9.10 6.24
CA LEU A 173 -18.11 -8.14 6.54
C LEU A 173 -19.42 -8.79 7.01
N SER A 174 -19.75 -9.97 6.52
CA SER A 174 -20.96 -10.70 6.94
C SER A 174 -20.81 -11.28 8.36
N GLU A 175 -19.62 -11.62 8.78
CA GLU A 175 -19.30 -12.12 10.11
C GLU A 175 -19.25 -10.98 11.14
N GLU A 176 -18.57 -9.87 10.80
CA GLU A 176 -18.30 -8.77 11.74
C GLU A 176 -19.38 -7.66 11.70
N CYS A 177 -20.03 -7.42 10.56
CA CYS A 177 -20.93 -6.29 10.38
C CYS A 177 -22.08 -6.59 9.38
N SER A 178 -22.83 -7.65 9.61
CA SER A 178 -23.94 -8.10 8.72
C SER A 178 -25.00 -7.04 8.47
N GLU A 179 -25.40 -6.28 9.51
CA GLU A 179 -26.38 -5.20 9.37
C GLU A 179 -25.86 -4.04 8.50
N GLY A 180 -24.58 -3.67 8.67
CA GLY A 180 -23.93 -2.65 7.88
C GLY A 180 -23.83 -3.03 6.40
N LEU A 181 -23.49 -4.29 6.12
CA LEU A 181 -23.42 -4.82 4.76
C LEU A 181 -24.81 -4.81 4.10
N ASN A 182 -25.85 -5.27 4.82
CA ASN A 182 -27.22 -5.26 4.33
C ASN A 182 -27.71 -3.84 4.03
N ARG A 183 -27.39 -2.85 4.87
CA ARG A 183 -27.73 -1.44 4.62
C ARG A 183 -26.97 -0.88 3.41
N ALA A 184 -25.68 -1.19 3.28
CA ALA A 184 -24.88 -0.72 2.15
C ALA A 184 -25.33 -1.30 0.81
N CYS A 185 -25.75 -2.56 0.79
CA CYS A 185 -26.26 -3.23 -0.41
C CYS A 185 -27.79 -3.06 -0.60
N GLY A 186 -28.56 -2.99 0.49
CA GLY A 186 -30.03 -2.93 0.47
C GLY A 186 -30.62 -1.53 0.28
N GLY A 187 -29.84 -0.47 0.46
CA GLY A 187 -30.27 0.91 0.22
C GLY A 187 -30.35 1.30 -1.26
N VAL A 188 -30.13 0.37 -2.16
CA VAL A 188 -30.11 0.57 -3.63
C VAL A 188 -31.42 0.08 -4.31
N TRP A 189 -32.39 -0.45 -3.51
CA TRP A 189 -33.66 -0.95 -4.03
C TRP A 189 -34.83 -0.17 -3.46
#